data_2c4cd4a9ed2532d5e32f34148226d1dc
#
_entry.id   2c4cd4a9ed2532d5e32f34148226d1dc
#
_cell.length_a   1.000
_cell.length_b   1.000
_cell.length_c   1.000
_cell.angle_alpha   90.00
_cell.angle_beta   90.00
_cell.angle_gamma   90.00
#
_symmetry.space_group_name_H-M   'P 1'
#
loop_
_entity.id
_entity.type
_entity.pdbx_description
1 polymer ?
#
loop_
_entity_poly.entity_id
_entity_poly.type
_entity_poly.pdbx_seq_one_letter_code
_entity_poly.pdbx_strand_id
1 'polypeptide(L)'
;MKMFFRRPSVQAALAWLVSVYLGVTLATMRWRFIDRASVDAAVASPEGVIACFWHGRIALAVACRRVLKKKPRRVLISRSPDGELIAKVVRRLSFPAIRGSANRRDAAHDQRTFAASRDVLRFMRDGGLVAITPDGPLGPTEQMPIGPVLLARISQAPVLLFGLAAKPTLTLKTWDHTQIPLPFGRGCVVFDGLFTVPRGAKPEELESVRADWQARLCAAQNAAEAALGAR
;
A
#
# COMPACT_ATOMS: atom_id res chain seq x y z
N MET A 1 -18.53 24.92 4.27
CA MET A 1 -17.23 24.35 4.70
C MET A 1 -16.67 23.32 3.69
N LYS A 2 -17.40 22.29 3.24
CA LYS A 2 -16.90 21.28 2.28
C LYS A 2 -16.41 21.86 0.93
N MET A 3 -17.03 22.91 0.38
CA MET A 3 -16.62 23.56 -0.88
C MET A 3 -15.29 24.31 -0.76
N PHE A 4 -14.97 24.89 0.39
CA PHE A 4 -13.70 25.61 0.63
C PHE A 4 -12.51 24.65 0.54
N PHE A 5 -12.60 23.47 1.18
CA PHE A 5 -11.55 22.43 1.13
C PHE A 5 -11.36 21.78 -0.24
N ARG A 6 -12.28 22.00 -1.20
CA ARG A 6 -12.17 21.51 -2.58
C ARG A 6 -11.46 22.48 -3.53
N ARG A 7 -11.16 23.70 -3.09
CA ARG A 7 -10.39 24.65 -3.91
C ARG A 7 -8.98 24.12 -4.18
N PRO A 8 -8.49 24.16 -5.45
CA PRO A 8 -7.18 23.58 -5.82
C PRO A 8 -6.02 24.13 -4.99
N SER A 9 -6.03 25.44 -4.66
CA SER A 9 -5.02 26.08 -3.83
C SER A 9 -5.02 25.58 -2.39
N VAL A 10 -6.22 25.42 -1.79
CA VAL A 10 -6.37 24.89 -0.43
C VAL A 10 -5.92 23.43 -0.36
N GLN A 11 -6.28 22.63 -1.35
CA GLN A 11 -5.80 21.24 -1.44
C GLN A 11 -4.27 21.17 -1.62
N ALA A 12 -3.69 22.08 -2.41
CA ALA A 12 -2.23 22.12 -2.60
C ALA A 12 -1.50 22.50 -1.30
N ALA A 13 -2.01 23.49 -0.56
CA ALA A 13 -1.47 23.90 0.74
C ALA A 13 -1.61 22.78 1.78
N LEU A 14 -2.78 22.14 1.86
CA LEU A 14 -3.02 21.02 2.77
C LEU A 14 -2.12 19.83 2.44
N ALA A 15 -1.99 19.48 1.16
CA ALA A 15 -1.09 18.43 0.71
C ALA A 15 0.37 18.73 1.07
N TRP A 16 0.78 19.99 0.96
CA TRP A 16 2.12 20.42 1.36
C TRP A 16 2.33 20.25 2.87
N LEU A 17 1.42 20.76 3.69
CA LEU A 17 1.49 20.63 5.16
C LEU A 17 1.57 19.17 5.60
N VAL A 18 0.67 18.33 5.09
CA VAL A 18 0.65 16.88 5.41
C VAL A 18 1.94 16.20 4.95
N SER A 19 2.44 16.53 3.77
CA SER A 19 3.69 15.93 3.27
C SER A 19 4.91 16.36 4.08
N VAL A 20 4.98 17.61 4.53
CA VAL A 20 6.05 18.10 5.42
C VAL A 20 5.95 17.40 6.77
N TYR A 21 4.76 17.37 7.38
CA TYR A 21 4.53 16.66 8.63
C TYR A 21 4.99 15.21 8.57
N LEU A 22 4.48 14.44 7.59
CA LEU A 22 4.88 13.04 7.43
C LEU A 22 6.37 12.89 7.11
N GLY A 23 6.92 13.78 6.29
CA GLY A 23 8.35 13.78 5.94
C GLY A 23 9.23 13.93 7.17
N VAL A 24 8.96 14.92 8.01
CA VAL A 24 9.69 15.17 9.28
C VAL A 24 9.46 14.05 10.27
N THR A 25 8.21 13.67 10.50
CA THR A 25 7.85 12.58 11.44
C THR A 25 8.57 11.29 11.10
N LEU A 26 8.45 10.81 9.85
CA LEU A 26 9.06 9.56 9.42
C LEU A 26 10.60 9.64 9.37
N ALA A 27 11.18 10.84 9.19
CA ALA A 27 12.63 11.05 9.25
C ALA A 27 13.18 10.97 10.68
N THR A 28 12.45 11.51 11.65
CA THR A 28 12.83 11.52 13.08
C THR A 28 12.57 10.21 13.79
N MET A 29 11.76 9.32 13.23
CA MET A 29 11.46 8.01 13.80
C MET A 29 12.60 7.01 13.55
N ARG A 30 12.78 6.10 14.50
CA ARG A 30 13.69 4.95 14.41
C ARG A 30 12.94 3.75 13.83
N TRP A 31 13.29 3.36 12.60
CA TRP A 31 12.64 2.27 11.89
C TRP A 31 13.44 0.97 11.95
N ARG A 32 12.77 -0.11 12.31
CA ARG A 32 13.24 -1.48 12.22
C ARG A 32 12.58 -2.15 11.02
N PHE A 33 13.38 -2.81 10.18
CA PHE A 33 12.92 -3.56 9.02
C PHE A 33 13.26 -5.03 9.25
N ILE A 34 12.24 -5.89 9.30
CA ILE A 34 12.34 -7.34 9.55
C ILE A 34 12.11 -8.08 8.23
N ASP A 35 12.80 -9.20 8.03
CA ASP A 35 12.77 -10.04 6.83
C ASP A 35 13.10 -9.26 5.55
N ARG A 36 14.16 -8.45 5.64
CA ARG A 36 14.66 -7.61 4.55
C ARG A 36 15.01 -8.38 3.29
N ALA A 37 15.34 -9.68 3.39
CA ALA A 37 15.70 -10.49 2.23
C ALA A 37 14.62 -10.44 1.14
N SER A 38 13.33 -10.48 1.52
CA SER A 38 12.20 -10.39 0.58
C SER A 38 12.14 -9.06 -0.15
N VAL A 39 12.29 -7.94 0.55
CA VAL A 39 12.25 -6.61 -0.08
C VAL A 39 13.54 -6.33 -0.87
N ASP A 40 14.67 -6.80 -0.40
CA ASP A 40 15.95 -6.64 -1.11
C ASP A 40 15.92 -7.45 -2.43
N ALA A 41 15.35 -8.66 -2.44
CA ALA A 41 15.11 -9.46 -3.65
C ALA A 41 14.12 -8.76 -4.59
N ALA A 42 13.01 -8.18 -4.06
CA ALA A 42 12.05 -7.41 -4.85
C ALA A 42 12.70 -6.19 -5.53
N VAL A 43 13.62 -5.51 -4.84
CA VAL A 43 14.35 -4.35 -5.37
C VAL A 43 15.38 -4.74 -6.42
N ALA A 44 16.04 -5.88 -6.24
CA ALA A 44 17.06 -6.40 -7.17
C ALA A 44 16.45 -7.02 -8.43
N SER A 45 15.19 -7.52 -8.36
CA SER A 45 14.52 -8.12 -9.50
C SER A 45 14.33 -7.11 -10.63
N PRO A 46 14.60 -7.47 -11.89
CA PRO A 46 14.24 -6.64 -13.06
C PRO A 46 12.73 -6.62 -13.32
N GLU A 47 12.01 -7.60 -12.80
CA GLU A 47 10.56 -7.74 -13.00
C GLU A 47 9.77 -6.77 -12.14
N GLY A 48 8.52 -6.50 -12.55
CA GLY A 48 7.57 -5.75 -11.73
C GLY A 48 7.23 -6.49 -10.45
N VAL A 49 6.82 -5.75 -9.43
CA VAL A 49 6.42 -6.29 -8.12
C VAL A 49 5.10 -5.67 -7.68
N ILE A 50 4.23 -6.47 -7.11
CA ILE A 50 3.03 -5.99 -6.40
C ILE A 50 3.38 -5.95 -4.90
N ALA A 51 3.14 -4.82 -4.25
CA ALA A 51 3.36 -4.66 -2.82
C ALA A 51 2.03 -4.41 -2.11
N CYS A 52 1.65 -5.26 -1.15
CA CYS A 52 0.38 -5.19 -0.45
C CYS A 52 0.55 -4.86 1.03
N PHE A 53 -0.26 -3.93 1.53
CA PHE A 53 -0.36 -3.58 2.94
C PHE A 53 -1.77 -3.04 3.26
N TRP A 54 -2.18 -3.02 4.53
CA TRP A 54 -3.51 -2.58 4.91
C TRP A 54 -3.71 -1.07 4.80
N HIS A 55 -4.91 -0.64 4.38
CA HIS A 55 -5.25 0.76 4.10
C HIS A 55 -4.98 1.68 5.29
N GLY A 56 -5.33 1.26 6.48
CA GLY A 56 -5.10 2.03 7.71
C GLY A 56 -3.62 2.33 8.02
N ARG A 57 -2.68 1.80 7.25
CA ARG A 57 -1.23 1.98 7.42
C ARG A 57 -0.58 2.85 6.34
N ILE A 58 -1.37 3.52 5.49
CA ILE A 58 -0.87 4.33 4.36
C ILE A 58 0.16 5.37 4.79
N ALA A 59 -0.06 6.07 5.90
CA ALA A 59 0.88 7.09 6.40
C ALA A 59 2.23 6.48 6.80
N LEU A 60 2.23 5.26 7.33
CA LEU A 60 3.43 4.54 7.76
C LEU A 60 4.20 3.96 6.55
N ALA A 61 3.50 3.53 5.51
CA ALA A 61 4.07 2.89 4.33
C ALA A 61 5.10 3.76 3.60
N VAL A 62 5.02 5.08 3.75
CA VAL A 62 6.01 6.02 3.22
C VAL A 62 7.42 5.77 3.78
N ALA A 63 7.57 5.18 4.96
CA ALA A 63 8.86 4.80 5.52
C ALA A 63 9.62 3.80 4.63
N CYS A 64 8.90 2.96 3.86
CA CYS A 64 9.48 2.00 2.94
C CYS A 64 10.29 2.65 1.81
N ARG A 65 10.17 3.98 1.60
CA ARG A 65 11.04 4.72 0.65
C ARG A 65 12.53 4.48 0.92
N ARG A 66 12.91 4.17 2.17
CA ARG A 66 14.30 3.93 2.58
C ARG A 66 14.88 2.67 1.96
N VAL A 67 14.07 1.62 1.87
CA VAL A 67 14.47 0.31 1.32
C VAL A 67 14.14 0.19 -0.18
N LEU A 68 13.15 0.93 -0.68
CA LEU A 68 12.71 0.88 -2.07
C LEU A 68 13.41 1.89 -3.00
N LYS A 69 14.49 2.57 -2.57
CA LYS A 69 15.10 3.69 -3.31
C LYS A 69 15.46 3.37 -4.76
N LYS A 70 15.98 2.17 -5.03
CA LYS A 70 16.47 1.75 -6.34
C LYS A 70 15.38 1.19 -7.27
N LYS A 71 14.17 0.92 -6.76
CA LYS A 71 13.06 0.36 -7.54
C LYS A 71 12.12 1.49 -7.97
N PRO A 72 11.80 1.63 -9.27
CA PRO A 72 10.70 2.47 -9.71
C PRO A 72 9.42 2.04 -8.99
N ARG A 73 8.69 2.97 -8.38
CA ARG A 73 7.53 2.63 -7.55
C ARG A 73 6.39 3.59 -7.76
N ARG A 74 5.18 3.07 -7.73
CA ARG A 74 3.93 3.85 -7.77
C ARG A 74 2.92 3.26 -6.80
N VAL A 75 1.99 4.10 -6.34
CA VAL A 75 0.85 3.66 -5.53
C VAL A 75 -0.42 3.75 -6.35
N LEU A 76 -1.31 2.80 -6.19
CA LEU A 76 -2.60 2.83 -6.85
C LEU A 76 -3.61 3.57 -5.97
N ILE A 77 -4.17 4.65 -6.50
CA ILE A 77 -5.09 5.53 -5.76
C ILE A 77 -6.35 5.78 -6.58
N SER A 78 -7.51 5.72 -5.92
CA SER A 78 -8.81 5.99 -6.54
C SER A 78 -8.89 7.41 -7.12
N ARG A 79 -9.77 7.62 -8.13
CA ARG A 79 -10.04 8.95 -8.72
C ARG A 79 -11.00 9.79 -7.88
N SER A 80 -11.31 9.38 -6.65
CA SER A 80 -12.16 10.16 -5.73
C SER A 80 -11.51 11.49 -5.34
N PRO A 81 -12.30 12.48 -4.87
CA PRO A 81 -11.77 13.75 -4.35
C PRO A 81 -10.77 13.57 -3.20
N ASP A 82 -11.02 12.61 -2.31
CA ASP A 82 -10.11 12.30 -1.20
C ASP A 82 -8.81 11.67 -1.73
N GLY A 83 -8.92 10.78 -2.73
CA GLY A 83 -7.78 10.22 -3.44
C GLY A 83 -6.91 11.27 -4.14
N GLU A 84 -7.51 12.41 -4.57
CA GLU A 84 -6.75 13.51 -5.17
C GLU A 84 -5.79 14.17 -4.16
N LEU A 85 -6.26 14.42 -2.94
CA LEU A 85 -5.42 14.96 -1.87
C LEU A 85 -4.28 13.99 -1.54
N ILE A 86 -4.61 12.71 -1.32
CA ILE A 86 -3.62 11.68 -1.00
C ILE A 86 -2.58 11.54 -2.12
N ALA A 87 -3.00 11.55 -3.40
CA ALA A 87 -2.07 11.48 -4.53
C ALA A 87 -1.08 12.65 -4.56
N LYS A 88 -1.53 13.87 -4.20
CA LYS A 88 -0.65 15.05 -4.06
C LYS A 88 0.35 14.88 -2.91
N VAL A 89 -0.09 14.36 -1.76
CA VAL A 89 0.77 14.09 -0.59
C VAL A 89 1.84 13.07 -0.93
N VAL A 90 1.45 11.87 -1.39
CA VAL A 90 2.40 10.78 -1.62
C VAL A 90 3.37 11.07 -2.77
N ARG A 91 2.95 11.84 -3.78
CA ARG A 91 3.85 12.31 -4.84
C ARG A 91 5.02 13.14 -4.28
N ARG A 92 4.74 14.05 -3.33
CA ARG A 92 5.78 14.84 -2.64
C ARG A 92 6.72 13.97 -1.80
N LEU A 93 6.25 12.82 -1.36
CA LEU A 93 7.00 11.85 -0.57
C LEU A 93 7.69 10.76 -1.43
N SER A 94 7.79 10.98 -2.75
CA SER A 94 8.44 10.11 -3.74
C SER A 94 7.68 8.80 -4.03
N PHE A 95 6.35 8.85 -3.95
CA PHE A 95 5.45 7.77 -4.36
C PHE A 95 4.41 8.33 -5.35
N PRO A 96 4.77 8.49 -6.64
CA PRO A 96 3.79 8.92 -7.64
C PRO A 96 2.64 7.92 -7.75
N ALA A 97 1.43 8.43 -8.01
CA ALA A 97 0.24 7.62 -8.08
C ALA A 97 -0.11 7.20 -9.51
N ILE A 98 -0.56 5.95 -9.68
CA ILE A 98 -1.41 5.54 -10.80
C ILE A 98 -2.85 5.75 -10.35
N ARG A 99 -3.64 6.46 -11.18
CA ARG A 99 -5.02 6.79 -10.86
C ARG A 99 -5.96 5.71 -11.40
N GLY A 100 -6.49 4.86 -10.51
CA GLY A 100 -7.48 3.84 -10.84
C GLY A 100 -8.91 4.35 -10.69
N SER A 101 -9.89 3.71 -11.36
CA SER A 101 -11.31 3.95 -11.11
C SER A 101 -11.81 2.99 -10.03
N ALA A 102 -12.06 3.49 -8.82
CA ALA A 102 -12.89 2.78 -7.85
C ALA A 102 -14.33 3.26 -8.03
N ASN A 103 -15.09 2.68 -8.92
CA ASN A 103 -16.49 3.04 -9.10
C ASN A 103 -17.37 2.08 -8.30
N ARG A 104 -18.12 2.62 -7.35
CA ARG A 104 -18.93 1.89 -6.35
C ARG A 104 -20.06 1.03 -6.93
N ARG A 105 -20.45 1.25 -8.20
CA ARG A 105 -21.63 0.62 -8.82
C ARG A 105 -21.35 -0.75 -9.45
N ASP A 106 -20.09 -1.12 -9.61
CA ASP A 106 -19.68 -2.34 -10.31
C ASP A 106 -18.71 -3.18 -9.50
N ALA A 107 -19.01 -3.49 -8.22
CA ALA A 107 -18.08 -4.22 -7.34
C ALA A 107 -17.59 -5.56 -7.94
N ALA A 108 -18.42 -6.28 -8.69
CA ALA A 108 -18.00 -7.48 -9.41
C ALA A 108 -17.23 -7.18 -10.70
N HIS A 109 -17.47 -6.02 -11.34
CA HIS A 109 -16.75 -5.53 -12.52
C HIS A 109 -15.45 -4.83 -12.15
N ASP A 110 -15.42 -4.18 -10.98
CA ASP A 110 -14.31 -3.38 -10.46
C ASP A 110 -13.06 -4.22 -10.17
N GLN A 111 -13.24 -5.47 -9.71
CA GLN A 111 -12.12 -6.38 -9.47
C GLN A 111 -11.36 -6.75 -10.75
N ARG A 112 -12.08 -6.89 -11.87
CA ARG A 112 -11.47 -7.14 -13.20
C ARG A 112 -10.86 -5.87 -13.79
N THR A 113 -11.49 -4.71 -13.57
CA THR A 113 -11.02 -3.40 -14.06
C THR A 113 -9.74 -2.98 -13.34
N PHE A 114 -9.64 -3.26 -12.04
CA PHE A 114 -8.44 -3.00 -11.23
C PHE A 114 -7.23 -3.83 -11.72
N ALA A 115 -7.45 -5.13 -11.93
CA ALA A 115 -6.40 -6.02 -12.43
C ALA A 115 -6.01 -5.72 -13.90
N ALA A 116 -6.92 -5.17 -14.69
CA ALA A 116 -6.72 -4.90 -16.10
C ALA A 116 -6.30 -3.46 -16.43
N SER A 117 -5.96 -2.64 -15.45
CA SER A 117 -5.46 -1.30 -15.72
C SER A 117 -4.18 -1.35 -16.56
N ARG A 118 -4.29 -0.87 -17.80
CA ARG A 118 -3.17 -0.87 -18.78
C ARG A 118 -1.93 -0.15 -18.24
N ASP A 119 -2.14 0.90 -17.47
CA ASP A 119 -1.05 1.69 -16.88
C ASP A 119 -0.30 0.92 -15.78
N VAL A 120 -1.03 0.14 -14.96
CA VAL A 120 -0.45 -0.74 -13.94
C VAL A 120 0.38 -1.83 -14.60
N LEU A 121 -0.21 -2.55 -15.57
CA LEU A 121 0.48 -3.64 -16.27
C LEU A 121 1.69 -3.17 -17.06
N ARG A 122 1.60 -2.00 -17.74
CA ARG A 122 2.73 -1.39 -18.42
C ARG A 122 3.85 -1.06 -17.44
N PHE A 123 3.53 -0.37 -16.34
CA PHE A 123 4.52 0.03 -15.36
C PHE A 123 5.21 -1.17 -14.70
N MET A 124 4.48 -2.26 -14.45
CA MET A 124 5.08 -3.50 -13.93
C MET A 124 5.94 -4.21 -14.97
N ARG A 125 5.55 -4.23 -16.26
CA ARG A 125 6.41 -4.75 -17.34
C ARG A 125 7.74 -4.02 -17.45
N ASP A 126 7.74 -2.71 -17.15
CA ASP A 126 8.94 -1.88 -17.10
C ASP A 126 9.74 -2.05 -15.80
N GLY A 127 9.48 -3.11 -15.03
CA GLY A 127 10.17 -3.43 -13.78
C GLY A 127 9.71 -2.64 -12.56
N GLY A 128 8.58 -1.93 -12.63
CA GLY A 128 8.08 -1.08 -11.55
C GLY A 128 7.39 -1.86 -10.42
N LEU A 129 7.49 -1.34 -9.19
CA LEU A 129 6.72 -1.82 -8.05
C LEU A 129 5.42 -1.02 -7.93
N VAL A 130 4.29 -1.72 -7.87
CA VAL A 130 2.98 -1.11 -7.62
C VAL A 130 2.51 -1.45 -6.20
N ALA A 131 2.37 -0.43 -5.37
CA ALA A 131 1.83 -0.59 -4.01
C ALA A 131 0.30 -0.44 -4.04
N ILE A 132 -0.37 -1.37 -3.38
CA ILE A 132 -1.84 -1.44 -3.29
C ILE A 132 -2.27 -1.73 -1.85
N THR A 133 -3.44 -1.23 -1.49
CA THR A 133 -4.13 -1.56 -0.24
C THR A 133 -5.32 -2.45 -0.58
N PRO A 134 -5.24 -3.77 -0.28
CA PRO A 134 -6.25 -4.74 -0.72
C PRO A 134 -7.65 -4.43 -0.22
N ASP A 135 -7.77 -4.03 1.04
CA ASP A 135 -9.02 -3.66 1.68
C ASP A 135 -9.64 -2.35 1.14
N GLY A 136 -8.90 -1.65 0.26
CA GLY A 136 -9.40 -0.50 -0.50
C GLY A 136 -9.95 0.64 0.35
N PRO A 137 -10.51 1.69 -0.29
CA PRO A 137 -10.97 2.87 0.43
C PRO A 137 -12.31 2.70 1.15
N LEU A 138 -12.94 1.53 1.09
CA LEU A 138 -14.32 1.31 1.56
C LEU A 138 -14.46 0.14 2.53
N GLY A 139 -13.39 -0.62 2.74
CA GLY A 139 -13.42 -1.80 3.59
C GLY A 139 -14.17 -3.00 2.98
N PRO A 140 -14.40 -4.02 3.77
CA PRO A 140 -14.12 -4.10 5.22
C PRO A 140 -12.63 -4.16 5.55
N THR A 141 -12.27 -3.68 6.76
CA THR A 141 -10.89 -3.63 7.26
C THR A 141 -10.25 -5.00 7.25
N GLU A 142 -8.98 -5.05 6.78
CA GLU A 142 -8.14 -6.25 6.80
C GLU A 142 -8.78 -7.47 6.10
N GLN A 143 -9.57 -7.22 5.08
CA GLN A 143 -10.09 -8.25 4.19
C GLN A 143 -9.53 -8.06 2.78
N MET A 144 -8.96 -9.13 2.24
CA MET A 144 -8.37 -9.12 0.91
C MET A 144 -9.37 -9.63 -0.12
N PRO A 145 -9.82 -8.81 -1.09
CA PRO A 145 -10.59 -9.28 -2.23
C PRO A 145 -9.70 -10.07 -3.20
N ILE A 146 -10.30 -10.76 -4.15
CA ILE A 146 -9.56 -11.55 -5.15
C ILE A 146 -8.69 -10.71 -6.11
N GLY A 147 -8.93 -9.39 -6.18
CA GLY A 147 -8.27 -8.47 -7.13
C GLY A 147 -6.74 -8.54 -7.16
N PRO A 148 -6.04 -8.47 -6.03
CA PRO A 148 -4.58 -8.61 -5.97
C PRO A 148 -4.06 -9.93 -6.55
N VAL A 149 -4.75 -11.04 -6.29
CA VAL A 149 -4.40 -12.37 -6.80
C VAL A 149 -4.60 -12.44 -8.32
N LEU A 150 -5.69 -11.87 -8.82
CA LEU A 150 -5.93 -11.78 -10.27
C LEU A 150 -4.89 -10.89 -10.95
N LEU A 151 -4.50 -9.77 -10.33
CA LEU A 151 -3.44 -8.91 -10.84
C LEU A 151 -2.11 -9.66 -10.94
N ALA A 152 -1.74 -10.40 -9.90
CA ALA A 152 -0.54 -11.23 -9.88
C ALA A 152 -0.58 -12.32 -10.96
N ARG A 153 -1.71 -13.01 -11.12
CA ARG A 153 -1.89 -14.01 -12.18
C ARG A 153 -1.75 -13.43 -13.60
N ILE A 154 -2.34 -12.25 -13.84
CA ILE A 154 -2.30 -11.62 -15.18
C ILE A 154 -0.92 -11.05 -15.48
N SER A 155 -0.31 -10.36 -14.51
CA SER A 155 1.00 -9.72 -14.69
C SER A 155 2.17 -10.67 -14.54
N GLN A 156 1.99 -11.83 -13.91
CA GLN A 156 3.04 -12.76 -13.45
C GLN A 156 4.06 -12.09 -12.52
N ALA A 157 3.75 -10.91 -11.99
CA ALA A 157 4.60 -10.21 -11.04
C ALA A 157 4.51 -10.87 -9.66
N PRO A 158 5.64 -11.05 -8.97
CA PRO A 158 5.65 -11.53 -7.59
C PRO A 158 5.02 -10.52 -6.65
N VAL A 159 4.45 -11.02 -5.55
CA VAL A 159 3.76 -10.25 -4.53
C VAL A 159 4.57 -10.20 -3.26
N LEU A 160 4.83 -9.01 -2.77
CA LEU A 160 5.42 -8.70 -1.48
C LEU A 160 4.33 -8.22 -0.53
N LEU A 161 4.12 -8.92 0.57
CA LEU A 161 3.23 -8.52 1.65
C LEU A 161 4.03 -7.80 2.74
N PHE A 162 3.46 -6.80 3.40
CA PHE A 162 4.16 -6.18 4.53
C PHE A 162 3.23 -5.55 5.54
N GLY A 163 3.51 -5.82 6.81
CA GLY A 163 2.87 -5.20 7.97
C GLY A 163 3.64 -3.98 8.45
N LEU A 164 2.94 -3.01 8.99
CA LEU A 164 3.50 -1.73 9.42
C LEU A 164 2.94 -1.33 10.77
N ALA A 165 3.82 -0.98 11.69
CA ALA A 165 3.43 -0.42 12.97
C ALA A 165 4.31 0.76 13.36
N ALA A 166 3.78 1.66 14.19
CA ALA A 166 4.52 2.76 14.78
C ALA A 166 4.02 3.06 16.20
N LYS A 167 4.90 3.60 17.03
CA LYS A 167 4.57 4.03 18.40
C LYS A 167 5.44 5.22 18.81
N PRO A 168 4.85 6.34 19.27
CA PRO A 168 3.42 6.58 19.43
C PRO A 168 2.70 6.89 18.11
N THR A 169 1.39 6.62 18.07
CA THR A 169 0.49 6.94 16.96
C THR A 169 -0.82 7.53 17.46
N LEU A 170 -1.44 8.37 16.64
CA LEU A 170 -2.84 8.74 16.75
C LEU A 170 -3.65 7.84 15.83
N THR A 171 -4.57 7.05 16.39
CA THR A 171 -5.50 6.23 15.61
C THR A 171 -6.78 7.02 15.38
N LEU A 172 -7.15 7.21 14.12
CA LEU A 172 -8.38 7.91 13.76
C LEU A 172 -9.60 6.99 13.91
N LYS A 173 -10.76 7.58 14.22
CA LYS A 173 -12.06 6.88 14.26
C LYS A 173 -12.62 6.73 12.83
N THR A 174 -11.83 6.18 11.92
CA THR A 174 -12.21 5.87 10.53
C THR A 174 -12.49 4.37 10.41
N TRP A 175 -13.14 3.94 9.32
CA TRP A 175 -13.45 2.53 9.06
C TRP A 175 -12.20 1.62 9.07
N ASP A 176 -11.04 2.16 8.67
CA ASP A 176 -9.75 1.45 8.54
C ASP A 176 -8.81 1.67 9.74
N HIS A 177 -9.26 2.40 10.75
CA HIS A 177 -8.44 2.77 11.92
C HIS A 177 -7.08 3.35 11.50
N THR A 178 -7.10 4.32 10.54
CA THR A 178 -5.89 4.97 10.01
C THR A 178 -4.99 5.45 11.14
N GLN A 179 -3.73 5.02 11.09
CA GLN A 179 -2.69 5.42 12.04
C GLN A 179 -1.86 6.59 11.51
N ILE A 180 -1.82 7.67 12.28
CA ILE A 180 -0.95 8.83 12.04
C ILE A 180 0.24 8.73 13.00
N PRO A 181 1.47 8.55 12.49
CA PRO A 181 2.65 8.46 13.35
C PRO A 181 2.97 9.81 13.99
N LEU A 182 3.48 9.79 15.23
CA LEU A 182 4.01 10.97 15.88
C LEU A 182 5.54 11.02 15.79
N PRO A 183 6.16 12.21 15.79
CA PRO A 183 7.61 12.37 15.64
C PRO A 183 8.39 11.72 16.80
N PHE A 184 9.68 11.45 16.54
CA PHE A 184 10.64 10.86 17.49
C PHE A 184 10.29 9.47 18.03
N GLY A 185 9.29 8.80 17.42
CA GLY A 185 8.85 7.47 17.81
C GLY A 185 9.71 6.34 17.24
N ARG A 186 9.15 5.13 17.34
CA ARG A 186 9.69 3.90 16.75
C ARG A 186 8.72 3.34 15.73
N GLY A 187 9.24 2.76 14.68
CA GLY A 187 8.42 2.06 13.70
C GLY A 187 9.01 0.70 13.36
N CYS A 188 8.15 -0.22 12.95
CA CYS A 188 8.52 -1.53 12.48
C CYS A 188 7.82 -1.82 11.15
N VAL A 189 8.56 -2.44 10.24
CA VAL A 189 8.02 -3.01 8.98
C VAL A 189 8.47 -4.47 8.94
N VAL A 190 7.51 -5.37 8.74
CA VAL A 190 7.76 -6.81 8.55
C VAL A 190 7.38 -7.15 7.11
N PHE A 191 8.31 -7.69 6.35
CA PHE A 191 8.09 -8.13 4.97
C PHE A 191 7.84 -9.63 4.92
N ASP A 192 6.99 -10.09 4.01
CA ASP A 192 6.73 -11.50 3.73
C ASP A 192 6.53 -11.68 2.21
N GLY A 193 7.16 -12.69 1.64
CA GLY A 193 7.11 -12.99 0.20
C GLY A 193 8.52 -13.15 -0.35
N LEU A 194 8.72 -13.32 -1.64
CA LEU A 194 7.86 -13.01 -2.80
C LEU A 194 6.99 -14.21 -3.20
N PHE A 195 5.68 -13.98 -3.35
CA PHE A 195 4.72 -15.00 -3.74
C PHE A 195 4.36 -14.86 -5.21
N THR A 196 4.10 -15.97 -5.90
CA THR A 196 3.69 -15.99 -7.31
C THR A 196 2.39 -16.74 -7.49
N VAL A 197 1.68 -16.46 -8.57
CA VAL A 197 0.45 -17.15 -8.96
C VAL A 197 0.65 -17.78 -10.34
N PRO A 198 0.46 -19.10 -10.50
CA PRO A 198 0.55 -19.73 -11.80
C PRO A 198 -0.50 -19.17 -12.80
N ARG A 199 -0.12 -19.02 -14.07
CA ARG A 199 -1.04 -18.54 -15.11
C ARG A 199 -2.30 -19.39 -15.25
N GLY A 200 -2.14 -20.70 -15.15
CA GLY A 200 -3.20 -21.69 -15.28
C GLY A 200 -3.98 -21.97 -13.99
N ALA A 201 -3.76 -21.22 -12.92
CA ALA A 201 -4.44 -21.45 -11.64
C ALA A 201 -5.97 -21.40 -11.80
N LYS A 202 -6.65 -22.43 -11.30
CA LYS A 202 -8.11 -22.56 -11.29
C LYS A 202 -8.77 -21.62 -10.29
N PRO A 203 -10.07 -21.33 -10.40
CA PRO A 203 -10.77 -20.45 -9.45
C PRO A 203 -10.60 -20.85 -7.98
N GLU A 204 -10.65 -22.12 -7.66
CA GLU A 204 -10.51 -22.66 -6.30
C GLU A 204 -9.08 -22.41 -5.75
N GLU A 205 -8.07 -22.58 -6.62
CA GLU A 205 -6.68 -22.32 -6.28
C GLU A 205 -6.44 -20.82 -6.02
N LEU A 206 -7.07 -19.95 -6.83
CA LEU A 206 -6.99 -18.50 -6.64
C LEU A 206 -7.62 -18.06 -5.32
N GLU A 207 -8.73 -18.68 -4.92
CA GLU A 207 -9.37 -18.38 -3.65
C GLU A 207 -8.53 -18.88 -2.46
N SER A 208 -7.89 -20.04 -2.60
CA SER A 208 -6.93 -20.55 -1.62
C SER A 208 -5.75 -19.59 -1.46
N VAL A 209 -5.17 -19.12 -2.56
CA VAL A 209 -4.09 -18.10 -2.55
C VAL A 209 -4.55 -16.80 -1.90
N ARG A 210 -5.77 -16.34 -2.21
CA ARG A 210 -6.34 -15.13 -1.59
C ARG A 210 -6.42 -15.29 -0.06
N ALA A 211 -6.93 -16.43 0.41
CA ALA A 211 -7.06 -16.70 1.83
C ALA A 211 -5.69 -16.80 2.53
N ASP A 212 -4.70 -17.46 1.91
CA ASP A 212 -3.33 -17.53 2.41
C ASP A 212 -2.70 -16.14 2.50
N TRP A 213 -2.77 -15.33 1.44
CA TRP A 213 -2.19 -13.99 1.46
C TRP A 213 -2.85 -13.05 2.47
N GLN A 214 -4.17 -13.17 2.67
CA GLN A 214 -4.85 -12.44 3.73
C GLN A 214 -4.30 -12.81 5.10
N ALA A 215 -4.22 -14.14 5.39
CA ALA A 215 -3.70 -14.63 6.66
C ALA A 215 -2.26 -14.18 6.92
N ARG A 216 -1.39 -14.26 5.89
CA ARG A 216 0.00 -13.79 5.95
C ARG A 216 0.11 -12.30 6.16
N LEU A 217 -0.72 -11.50 5.48
CA LEU A 217 -0.70 -10.05 5.64
C LEU A 217 -1.16 -9.63 7.04
N CYS A 218 -2.18 -10.30 7.60
CA CYS A 218 -2.57 -10.14 9.01
C CYS A 218 -1.43 -10.56 9.96
N ALA A 219 -0.76 -11.68 9.69
CA ALA A 219 0.37 -12.15 10.50
C ALA A 219 1.54 -11.16 10.47
N ALA A 220 1.90 -10.63 9.30
CA ALA A 220 2.94 -9.60 9.16
C ALA A 220 2.56 -8.31 9.91
N GLN A 221 1.29 -7.92 9.85
CA GLN A 221 0.76 -6.77 10.59
C GLN A 221 0.89 -6.97 12.10
N ASN A 222 0.42 -8.11 12.61
CA ASN A 222 0.50 -8.46 14.04
C ASN A 222 1.97 -8.55 14.51
N ALA A 223 2.86 -9.11 13.70
CA ALA A 223 4.29 -9.19 14.01
C ALA A 223 4.93 -7.79 14.09
N ALA A 224 4.55 -6.86 13.20
CA ALA A 224 5.04 -5.49 13.25
C ALA A 224 4.58 -4.77 14.55
N GLU A 225 3.35 -4.98 14.98
CA GLU A 225 2.79 -4.42 16.21
C GLU A 225 3.45 -5.05 17.46
N ALA A 226 3.60 -6.36 17.49
CA ALA A 226 4.27 -7.09 18.56
C ALA A 226 5.73 -6.66 18.75
N ALA A 227 6.45 -6.41 17.65
CA ALA A 227 7.84 -5.94 17.67
C ALA A 227 8.03 -4.55 18.34
N LEU A 228 6.96 -3.77 18.49
CA LEU A 228 6.95 -2.48 19.19
C LEU A 228 6.42 -2.59 20.62
N GLY A 229 5.73 -3.68 20.95
CA GLY A 229 5.23 -3.98 22.30
C GLY A 229 6.24 -4.72 23.18
N ALA A 230 7.10 -5.54 22.59
CA ALA A 230 8.18 -6.23 23.30
C ALA A 230 9.28 -5.22 23.66
N ARG A 231 9.43 -4.98 24.95
CA ARG A 231 10.60 -4.35 25.59
C ARG A 231 11.38 -5.40 26.30
#